data_4bf2304db932ecd2d14978328b36c752
#
_entry.id   4bf2304db932ecd2d14978328b36c752
#
_cell.length_a   1.000
_cell.length_b   1.000
_cell.length_c   1.000
_cell.angle_alpha   90.00
_cell.angle_beta   90.00
_cell.angle_gamma   90.00
#
_symmetry.space_group_name_H-M   'P 1'
#
loop_
_entity.id
_entity.type
_entity.pdbx_description
1 polymer ?
#
loop_
_entity_poly.entity_id
_entity_poly.type
_entity_poly.pdbx_seq_one_letter_code
_entity_poly.pdbx_strand_id
1 'polypeptide(L)'
;DLHIAHRGNEDIIDSIRPTSPDDWLIVAGDVAERTDDIVDTLRRLRARFATVVWVPGNHELYTTAKDPLQVFGVARYDYLVQACRDIGVVTPEDIYPLFDPGDGSDPVRVVPMFLLYDYTFRPEGTANKLTALALARERNVVATDEFLLSPEPFPTRDAWGRARIEITRDLRTL
;
A
#
# COMPACT_ATOMS: atom_id res chain seq x y z
N ASP A 1 6.39 5.48 -3.86
CA ASP A 1 5.40 6.53 -4.17
C ASP A 1 5.44 6.83 -5.67
N LEU A 2 4.41 6.44 -6.40
CA LEU A 2 4.33 6.69 -7.85
C LEU A 2 3.45 7.90 -8.17
N HIS A 3 2.33 8.04 -7.48
CA HIS A 3 1.39 9.16 -7.61
C HIS A 3 1.12 9.54 -9.07
N ILE A 4 0.70 8.58 -9.89
CA ILE A 4 0.60 8.73 -11.35
C ILE A 4 -0.37 9.83 -11.80
N ALA A 5 -1.29 10.25 -10.94
CA ALA A 5 -2.18 11.38 -11.21
C ALA A 5 -1.45 12.72 -11.28
N HIS A 6 -0.20 12.83 -10.78
CA HIS A 6 0.62 14.02 -10.93
C HIS A 6 1.26 14.08 -12.30
N ARG A 7 1.23 15.29 -12.88
CA ARG A 7 1.77 15.53 -14.22
C ARG A 7 3.25 15.10 -14.32
N GLY A 8 3.55 14.25 -15.28
CA GLY A 8 4.90 13.74 -15.56
C GLY A 8 5.24 12.42 -14.87
N ASN A 9 4.46 11.99 -13.86
CA ASN A 9 4.74 10.72 -13.18
C ASN A 9 4.38 9.51 -14.07
N GLU A 10 3.45 9.64 -14.97
CA GLU A 10 3.13 8.59 -15.93
C GLU A 10 4.34 8.26 -16.83
N ASP A 11 5.11 9.27 -17.28
CA ASP A 11 6.34 9.07 -18.04
C ASP A 11 7.40 8.29 -17.23
N ILE A 12 7.43 8.47 -15.90
CA ILE A 12 8.32 7.72 -15.01
C ILE A 12 7.95 6.24 -15.04
N ILE A 13 6.66 5.88 -14.99
CA ILE A 13 6.21 4.49 -15.10
C ILE A 13 6.71 3.86 -16.40
N ASP A 14 6.67 4.61 -17.49
CA ASP A 14 7.17 4.13 -18.78
C ASP A 14 8.69 3.98 -18.83
N SER A 15 9.42 4.62 -17.96
CA SER A 15 10.88 4.46 -17.84
C SER A 15 11.29 3.25 -17.00
N ILE A 16 10.41 2.72 -16.14
CA ILE A 16 10.72 1.55 -15.29
C ILE A 16 10.81 0.30 -16.16
N ARG A 17 12.01 -0.26 -16.25
CA ARG A 17 12.33 -1.45 -17.07
C ARG A 17 13.13 -2.46 -16.25
N PRO A 18 12.90 -3.76 -16.46
CA PRO A 18 13.80 -4.78 -15.94
C PRO A 18 15.15 -4.72 -16.67
N THR A 19 16.20 -5.17 -16.01
CA THR A 19 17.53 -5.38 -16.56
C THR A 19 17.72 -6.83 -17.00
N SER A 20 16.95 -7.74 -16.42
CA SER A 20 16.87 -9.15 -16.73
C SER A 20 15.41 -9.60 -16.87
N PRO A 21 15.11 -10.62 -17.69
CA PRO A 21 13.78 -11.21 -17.78
C PRO A 21 13.27 -11.81 -16.44
N ASP A 22 14.18 -12.12 -15.53
CA ASP A 22 13.87 -12.71 -14.22
C ASP A 22 13.70 -11.67 -13.10
N ASP A 23 13.86 -10.37 -13.43
CA ASP A 23 13.77 -9.30 -12.44
C ASP A 23 12.37 -9.21 -11.81
N TRP A 24 12.35 -9.01 -10.50
CA TRP A 24 11.15 -8.72 -9.73
C TRP A 24 11.04 -7.22 -9.44
N LEU A 25 9.82 -6.74 -9.32
CA LEU A 25 9.53 -5.36 -8.92
C LEU A 25 8.70 -5.35 -7.63
N ILE A 26 9.17 -4.60 -6.63
CA ILE A 26 8.40 -4.32 -5.41
C ILE A 26 7.81 -2.91 -5.53
N VAL A 27 6.50 -2.81 -5.52
CA VAL A 27 5.74 -1.55 -5.52
C VAL A 27 5.23 -1.30 -4.10
N ALA A 28 5.89 -0.40 -3.39
CA ALA A 28 5.64 -0.11 -1.98
C ALA A 28 4.58 0.99 -1.78
N GLY A 29 3.44 0.88 -2.47
CA GLY A 29 2.28 1.73 -2.31
C GLY A 29 2.35 3.11 -2.96
N ASP A 30 1.30 3.88 -2.73
CA ASP A 30 1.07 5.23 -3.25
C ASP A 30 1.19 5.30 -4.79
N VAL A 31 0.55 4.33 -5.45
CA VAL A 31 0.47 4.26 -6.92
C VAL A 31 -0.48 5.35 -7.42
N ALA A 32 -1.68 5.38 -6.90
CA ALA A 32 -2.74 6.34 -7.24
C ALA A 32 -3.87 6.30 -6.20
N GLU A 33 -4.86 7.18 -6.38
CA GLU A 33 -6.07 7.21 -5.55
C GLU A 33 -7.27 6.53 -6.23
N ARG A 34 -7.30 6.48 -7.56
CA ARG A 34 -8.37 5.84 -8.33
C ARG A 34 -8.06 4.36 -8.55
N THR A 35 -9.06 3.52 -8.35
CA THR A 35 -8.92 2.06 -8.48
C THR A 35 -8.50 1.61 -9.88
N ASP A 36 -9.05 2.22 -10.92
CA ASP A 36 -8.69 1.92 -12.31
C ASP A 36 -7.23 2.30 -12.62
N ASP A 37 -6.77 3.47 -12.17
CA ASP A 37 -5.40 3.93 -12.35
C ASP A 37 -4.40 3.01 -11.62
N ILE A 38 -4.72 2.56 -10.40
CA ILE A 38 -3.90 1.61 -9.63
C ILE A 38 -3.75 0.30 -10.41
N VAL A 39 -4.87 -0.29 -10.81
CA VAL A 39 -4.88 -1.61 -11.48
C VAL A 39 -4.20 -1.54 -12.84
N ASP A 40 -4.44 -0.50 -13.63
CA ASP A 40 -3.81 -0.34 -14.95
C ASP A 40 -2.31 -0.13 -14.84
N THR A 41 -1.85 0.66 -13.87
CA THR A 41 -0.42 0.85 -13.63
C THR A 41 0.26 -0.46 -13.24
N LEU A 42 -0.31 -1.19 -12.28
CA LEU A 42 0.24 -2.48 -11.84
C LEU A 42 0.21 -3.52 -12.97
N ARG A 43 -0.82 -3.53 -13.83
CA ARG A 43 -0.88 -4.40 -15.02
C ARG A 43 0.23 -4.08 -16.02
N ARG A 44 0.50 -2.79 -16.28
CA ARG A 44 1.60 -2.36 -17.16
C ARG A 44 2.96 -2.78 -16.62
N LEU A 45 3.18 -2.66 -15.30
CA LEU A 45 4.41 -3.11 -14.65
C LEU A 45 4.52 -4.64 -14.66
N ARG A 46 3.43 -5.38 -14.35
CA ARG A 46 3.41 -6.84 -14.37
C ARG A 46 3.71 -7.44 -15.75
N ALA A 47 3.34 -6.74 -16.82
CA ALA A 47 3.66 -7.16 -18.18
C ALA A 47 5.16 -7.08 -18.52
N ARG A 48 5.98 -6.43 -17.71
CA ARG A 48 7.41 -6.21 -17.95
C ARG A 48 8.31 -7.03 -17.03
N PHE A 49 7.86 -7.29 -15.81
CA PHE A 49 8.65 -7.97 -14.78
C PHE A 49 8.17 -9.41 -14.57
N ALA A 50 9.11 -10.30 -14.25
CA ALA A 50 8.80 -11.71 -13.95
C ALA A 50 7.81 -11.84 -12.79
N THR A 51 7.93 -10.97 -11.79
CA THR A 51 7.00 -10.89 -10.65
C THR A 51 6.87 -9.42 -10.22
N VAL A 52 5.65 -9.02 -9.92
CA VAL A 52 5.37 -7.75 -9.25
C VAL A 52 4.75 -8.06 -7.89
N VAL A 53 5.34 -7.50 -6.83
CA VAL A 53 4.84 -7.56 -5.46
C VAL A 53 4.33 -6.18 -5.10
N TRP A 54 3.09 -6.08 -4.65
CA TRP A 54 2.47 -4.81 -4.25
C TRP A 54 2.03 -4.85 -2.79
N VAL A 55 2.20 -3.73 -2.11
CA VAL A 55 1.54 -3.41 -0.84
C VAL A 55 0.86 -2.06 -0.97
N PRO A 56 -0.30 -1.82 -0.34
CA PRO A 56 -0.92 -0.51 -0.41
C PRO A 56 -0.15 0.52 0.44
N GLY A 57 -0.09 1.74 -0.05
CA GLY A 57 0.11 2.92 0.78
C GLY A 57 -1.23 3.44 1.31
N ASN A 58 -1.24 4.66 1.85
CA ASN A 58 -2.48 5.28 2.32
C ASN A 58 -3.34 5.82 1.15
N HIS A 59 -2.73 6.24 0.05
CA HIS A 59 -3.44 6.78 -1.11
C HIS A 59 -4.34 5.76 -1.80
N GLU A 60 -3.94 4.50 -1.88
CA GLU A 60 -4.80 3.43 -2.39
C GLU A 60 -6.10 3.27 -1.59
N LEU A 61 -6.08 3.62 -0.32
CA LEU A 61 -7.22 3.43 0.59
C LEU A 61 -8.18 4.63 0.62
N TYR A 62 -7.83 5.73 -0.07
CA TYR A 62 -8.72 6.88 -0.21
C TYR A 62 -9.83 6.58 -1.20
N THR A 63 -11.07 6.82 -0.78
CA THR A 63 -12.20 6.83 -1.71
C THR A 63 -12.56 8.26 -2.05
N THR A 64 -12.03 8.74 -3.16
CA THR A 64 -12.32 10.09 -3.65
C THR A 64 -13.59 10.13 -4.48
N ALA A 65 -14.23 11.29 -4.58
CA ALA A 65 -15.42 11.45 -5.41
C ALA A 65 -15.17 11.20 -6.91
N LYS A 66 -13.91 11.18 -7.33
CA LYS A 66 -13.50 10.92 -8.73
C LYS A 66 -13.30 9.43 -9.02
N ASP A 67 -13.22 8.59 -7.99
CA ASP A 67 -13.10 7.15 -8.17
C ASP A 67 -14.45 6.58 -8.66
N PRO A 68 -14.50 5.85 -9.77
CA PRO A 68 -15.73 5.22 -10.24
C PRO A 68 -16.26 4.17 -9.23
N LEU A 69 -15.36 3.58 -8.43
CA LEU A 69 -15.70 2.62 -7.39
C LEU A 69 -15.86 3.32 -6.04
N GLN A 70 -17.10 3.46 -5.58
CA GLN A 70 -17.43 4.07 -4.28
C GLN A 70 -17.50 3.00 -3.17
N VAL A 71 -16.36 2.33 -2.91
CA VAL A 71 -16.16 1.34 -1.86
C VAL A 71 -15.14 1.86 -0.86
N PHE A 72 -15.35 1.60 0.43
CA PHE A 72 -14.63 2.25 1.53
C PHE A 72 -13.94 1.23 2.44
N GLY A 73 -12.92 1.68 3.16
CA GLY A 73 -12.30 0.94 4.25
C GLY A 73 -11.75 -0.42 3.84
N VAL A 74 -12.02 -1.43 4.65
CA VAL A 74 -11.55 -2.82 4.40
C VAL A 74 -12.08 -3.37 3.08
N ALA A 75 -13.34 -3.07 2.72
CA ALA A 75 -13.91 -3.55 1.47
C ALA A 75 -13.19 -2.98 0.23
N ARG A 76 -12.66 -1.74 0.32
CA ARG A 76 -11.79 -1.18 -0.72
C ARG A 76 -10.47 -1.90 -0.81
N TYR A 77 -9.85 -2.19 0.32
CA TYR A 77 -8.62 -2.97 0.37
C TYR A 77 -8.81 -4.37 -0.24
N ASP A 78 -9.88 -5.08 0.16
CA ASP A 78 -10.19 -6.41 -0.35
C ASP A 78 -10.43 -6.41 -1.86
N TYR A 79 -11.12 -5.38 -2.36
CA TYR A 79 -11.29 -5.19 -3.80
C TYR A 79 -9.96 -5.04 -4.53
N LEU A 80 -9.06 -4.20 -4.02
CA LEU A 80 -7.73 -3.98 -4.63
C LEU A 80 -6.88 -5.24 -4.58
N VAL A 81 -6.91 -6.00 -3.46
CA VAL A 81 -6.25 -7.31 -3.36
C VAL A 81 -6.74 -8.24 -4.45
N GLN A 82 -8.06 -8.36 -4.64
CA GLN A 82 -8.61 -9.24 -5.67
C GLN A 82 -8.25 -8.76 -7.07
N ALA A 83 -8.36 -7.47 -7.36
CA ALA A 83 -7.98 -6.90 -8.66
C ALA A 83 -6.49 -7.10 -8.99
N CYS A 84 -5.61 -7.02 -7.99
CA CYS A 84 -4.18 -7.33 -8.13
C CYS A 84 -3.96 -8.82 -8.45
N ARG A 85 -4.66 -9.72 -7.76
CA ARG A 85 -4.59 -11.16 -8.03
C ARG A 85 -5.04 -11.50 -9.45
N ASP A 86 -6.10 -10.88 -9.92
CA ASP A 86 -6.66 -11.10 -11.27
C ASP A 86 -5.66 -10.75 -12.39
N ILE A 87 -4.69 -9.88 -12.11
CA ILE A 87 -3.61 -9.51 -13.03
C ILE A 87 -2.27 -10.17 -12.71
N GLY A 88 -2.23 -11.08 -11.74
CA GLY A 88 -1.03 -11.84 -11.37
C GLY A 88 0.00 -11.04 -10.56
N VAL A 89 -0.44 -10.02 -9.82
CA VAL A 89 0.37 -9.25 -8.87
C VAL A 89 0.25 -9.86 -7.48
N VAL A 90 1.37 -10.09 -6.81
CA VAL A 90 1.44 -10.64 -5.44
C VAL A 90 1.05 -9.55 -4.44
N THR A 91 0.21 -9.90 -3.48
CA THR A 91 -0.35 -8.99 -2.47
C THR A 91 0.03 -9.41 -1.05
N PRO A 92 -0.26 -8.59 -0.02
CA PRO A 92 -0.06 -8.97 1.39
C PRO A 92 -0.86 -10.19 1.85
N GLU A 93 -1.91 -10.56 1.12
CA GLU A 93 -2.82 -11.66 1.47
C GLU A 93 -2.51 -12.96 0.68
N ASP A 94 -1.36 -12.99 -0.03
CA ASP A 94 -0.92 -14.16 -0.78
C ASP A 94 0.16 -14.95 -0.03
N ILE A 95 0.46 -16.16 -0.53
CA ILE A 95 1.61 -16.92 -0.06
C ILE A 95 2.86 -16.12 -0.41
N TYR A 96 3.72 -15.91 0.60
CA TYR A 96 4.94 -15.13 0.44
C TYR A 96 5.93 -15.84 -0.48
N PRO A 97 6.26 -15.25 -1.63
CA PRO A 97 7.09 -15.90 -2.62
C PRO A 97 8.57 -15.96 -2.20
N LEU A 98 9.26 -16.99 -2.68
CA LEU A 98 10.71 -17.10 -2.57
C LEU A 98 11.35 -16.50 -3.83
N PHE A 99 12.22 -15.53 -3.64
CA PHE A 99 13.08 -14.98 -4.68
C PHE A 99 14.40 -15.73 -4.66
N ASP A 100 14.76 -16.37 -5.76
CA ASP A 100 16.06 -16.99 -5.97
C ASP A 100 16.91 -16.03 -6.83
N PRO A 101 18.03 -15.50 -6.31
CA PRO A 101 18.90 -14.59 -7.07
C PRO A 101 19.61 -15.27 -8.25
N GLY A 102 19.70 -16.60 -8.27
CA GLY A 102 20.37 -17.35 -9.32
C GLY A 102 21.91 -17.25 -9.31
N ASP A 103 22.50 -16.62 -8.31
CA ASP A 103 23.96 -16.44 -8.14
C ASP A 103 24.61 -17.44 -7.18
N GLY A 104 23.82 -18.41 -6.69
CA GLY A 104 24.24 -19.42 -5.71
C GLY A 104 24.09 -18.98 -4.25
N SER A 105 23.55 -17.80 -3.98
CA SER A 105 23.12 -17.41 -2.63
C SER A 105 21.79 -18.06 -2.25
N ASP A 106 21.48 -18.08 -0.94
CA ASP A 106 20.24 -18.67 -0.46
C ASP A 106 19.02 -17.86 -0.97
N PRO A 107 17.92 -18.53 -1.34
CA PRO A 107 16.68 -17.88 -1.69
C PRO A 107 16.11 -17.03 -0.55
N VAL A 108 15.58 -15.86 -0.89
CA VAL A 108 15.02 -14.89 0.05
C VAL A 108 13.51 -14.90 0.00
N ARG A 109 12.85 -15.04 1.15
CA ARG A 109 11.39 -14.89 1.22
C ARG A 109 11.01 -13.42 1.24
N VAL A 110 10.25 -13.01 0.22
CA VAL A 110 9.68 -11.66 0.14
C VAL A 110 8.35 -11.63 0.90
N VAL A 111 8.27 -10.79 1.92
CA VAL A 111 7.09 -10.68 2.81
C VAL A 111 6.44 -9.32 2.62
N PRO A 112 5.44 -9.18 1.74
CA PRO A 112 4.68 -7.95 1.59
C PRO A 112 3.78 -7.75 2.83
N MET A 113 4.04 -6.70 3.60
CA MET A 113 3.27 -6.41 4.81
C MET A 113 2.44 -5.14 4.63
N PHE A 114 1.13 -5.27 4.74
CA PHE A 114 0.25 -4.11 4.85
C PHE A 114 0.13 -3.67 6.31
N LEU A 115 0.66 -2.50 6.60
CA LEU A 115 0.62 -1.86 7.92
C LEU A 115 -0.07 -0.49 7.81
N LEU A 116 -0.87 -0.17 8.82
CA LEU A 116 -1.37 1.18 9.07
C LEU A 116 -0.84 1.67 10.42
N TYR A 117 -0.75 2.98 10.56
CA TYR A 117 -0.34 3.57 11.82
C TYR A 117 -1.50 3.59 12.84
N ASP A 118 -1.15 3.32 14.10
CA ASP A 118 -2.09 3.29 15.23
C ASP A 118 -1.94 4.50 16.16
N TYR A 119 -1.14 5.49 15.76
CA TYR A 119 -0.79 6.69 16.54
C TYR A 119 -0.02 6.42 17.84
N THR A 120 0.60 5.27 18.00
CA THR A 120 1.52 5.03 19.13
C THR A 120 2.84 5.76 18.92
N PHE A 121 3.33 5.87 17.68
CA PHE A 121 4.47 6.70 17.32
C PHE A 121 4.01 8.14 17.06
N ARG A 122 4.31 9.03 17.99
CA ARG A 122 3.91 10.44 17.94
C ARG A 122 4.95 11.33 18.61
N PRO A 123 4.90 12.67 18.37
CA PRO A 123 5.86 13.60 18.96
C PRO A 123 5.90 13.53 20.49
N GLU A 124 7.10 13.69 21.05
CA GLU A 124 7.30 13.79 22.49
C GLU A 124 6.44 14.92 23.08
N GLY A 125 5.89 14.70 24.28
CA GLY A 125 4.98 15.65 24.93
C GLY A 125 3.52 15.57 24.49
N THR A 126 3.19 14.70 23.51
CA THR A 126 1.79 14.45 23.13
C THR A 126 1.25 13.21 23.85
N ALA A 127 0.16 13.39 24.62
CA ALA A 127 -0.40 12.30 25.43
C ALA A 127 -1.18 11.25 24.59
N ASN A 128 -1.79 11.67 23.48
CA ASN A 128 -2.64 10.83 22.65
C ASN A 128 -2.74 11.38 21.22
N LYS A 129 -3.50 10.65 20.36
CA LYS A 129 -3.79 11.05 18.96
C LYS A 129 -4.31 12.49 18.85
N LEU A 130 -5.27 12.87 19.69
CA LEU A 130 -5.91 14.20 19.58
C LEU A 130 -4.91 15.33 19.83
N THR A 131 -4.03 15.17 20.84
CA THR A 131 -2.97 16.16 21.12
C THR A 131 -1.91 16.20 20.03
N ALA A 132 -1.58 15.05 19.42
CA ALA A 132 -0.66 15.01 18.29
C ALA A 132 -1.25 15.72 17.04
N LEU A 133 -2.53 15.48 16.73
CA LEU A 133 -3.23 16.14 15.63
C LEU A 133 -3.40 17.66 15.89
N ALA A 134 -3.64 18.07 17.13
CA ALA A 134 -3.70 19.48 17.48
C ALA A 134 -2.36 20.16 17.22
N LEU A 135 -1.26 19.55 17.67
CA LEU A 135 0.10 20.06 17.42
C LEU A 135 0.42 20.15 15.92
N ALA A 136 -0.01 19.17 15.12
CA ALA A 136 0.15 19.20 13.66
C ALA A 136 -0.59 20.41 13.05
N ARG A 137 -1.84 20.65 13.46
CA ARG A 137 -2.63 21.81 13.00
C ARG A 137 -1.99 23.16 13.37
N GLU A 138 -1.45 23.30 14.58
CA GLU A 138 -0.72 24.48 14.99
C GLU A 138 0.50 24.77 14.10
N ARG A 139 1.08 23.72 13.51
CA ARG A 139 2.22 23.80 12.59
C ARG A 139 1.79 23.83 11.11
N ASN A 140 0.51 24.05 10.80
CA ASN A 140 -0.08 24.01 9.45
C ASN A 140 0.15 22.68 8.72
N VAL A 141 0.25 21.57 9.43
CA VAL A 141 0.32 20.21 8.87
C VAL A 141 -1.07 19.61 8.91
N VAL A 142 -1.53 19.15 7.74
CA VAL A 142 -2.82 18.46 7.58
C VAL A 142 -2.59 16.96 7.50
N ALA A 143 -3.21 16.20 8.40
CA ALA A 143 -3.26 14.75 8.33
C ALA A 143 -4.40 14.34 7.38
N THR A 144 -4.11 14.24 6.10
CA THR A 144 -5.09 13.98 5.01
C THR A 144 -5.88 12.69 5.24
N ASP A 145 -5.23 11.66 5.80
CA ASP A 145 -5.86 10.38 6.12
C ASP A 145 -7.04 10.50 7.09
N GLU A 146 -7.02 11.50 7.97
CA GLU A 146 -8.13 11.74 8.89
C GLU A 146 -9.42 12.16 8.17
N PHE A 147 -9.33 12.54 6.91
CA PHE A 147 -10.45 12.98 6.09
C PHE A 147 -10.80 12.00 4.96
N LEU A 148 -9.80 11.36 4.35
CA LEU A 148 -9.97 10.58 3.13
C LEU A 148 -9.96 9.07 3.34
N LEU A 149 -9.35 8.57 4.44
CA LEU A 149 -9.29 7.15 4.74
C LEU A 149 -10.45 6.76 5.65
N SER A 150 -11.40 5.96 5.12
CA SER A 150 -12.45 5.35 5.93
C SER A 150 -11.91 4.13 6.68
N PRO A 151 -12.19 3.96 7.97
CA PRO A 151 -11.78 2.77 8.71
C PRO A 151 -12.77 1.60 8.64
N GLU A 152 -13.90 1.72 7.94
CA GLU A 152 -14.97 0.71 7.97
C GLU A 152 -14.46 -0.71 7.68
N PRO A 153 -14.92 -1.74 8.44
CA PRO A 153 -15.95 -1.70 9.50
C PRO A 153 -15.39 -1.37 10.90
N PHE A 154 -14.12 -1.00 11.02
CA PHE A 154 -13.53 -0.63 12.31
C PHE A 154 -14.07 0.72 12.81
N PRO A 155 -14.19 0.91 14.14
CA PRO A 155 -14.72 2.16 14.70
C PRO A 155 -13.79 3.37 14.46
N THR A 156 -12.48 3.11 14.30
CA THR A 156 -11.47 4.16 14.08
C THR A 156 -10.31 3.63 13.23
N ARG A 157 -9.53 4.54 12.61
CA ARG A 157 -8.34 4.20 11.81
C ARG A 157 -7.27 3.50 12.61
N ASP A 158 -7.04 3.96 13.83
CA ASP A 158 -6.06 3.34 14.74
C ASP A 158 -6.52 1.95 15.22
N ALA A 159 -7.82 1.67 15.30
CA ALA A 159 -8.33 0.32 15.54
C ALA A 159 -8.01 -0.61 14.36
N TRP A 160 -8.20 -0.15 13.13
CA TRP A 160 -7.78 -0.92 11.94
C TRP A 160 -6.27 -1.09 11.90
N GLY A 161 -5.48 -0.03 12.18
CA GLY A 161 -4.02 -0.11 12.26
C GLY A 161 -3.56 -1.18 13.26
N ARG A 162 -4.12 -1.22 14.46
CA ARG A 162 -3.81 -2.27 15.46
C ARG A 162 -4.14 -3.67 14.97
N ALA A 163 -5.29 -3.86 14.32
CA ALA A 163 -5.67 -5.16 13.75
C ALA A 163 -4.66 -5.62 12.69
N ARG A 164 -4.17 -4.71 11.83
CA ARG A 164 -3.13 -5.04 10.84
C ARG A 164 -1.80 -5.41 11.50
N ILE A 165 -1.41 -4.75 12.57
CA ILE A 165 -0.20 -5.09 13.34
C ILE A 165 -0.32 -6.49 13.97
N GLU A 166 -1.49 -6.87 14.50
CA GLU A 166 -1.72 -8.21 15.07
C GLU A 166 -1.59 -9.30 14.01
N ILE A 167 -2.24 -9.14 12.85
CA ILE A 167 -2.09 -10.06 11.71
C ILE A 167 -0.61 -10.23 11.34
N THR A 168 0.14 -9.13 11.26
CA THR A 168 1.57 -9.17 10.90
C THR A 168 2.42 -9.87 11.96
N ARG A 169 2.06 -9.79 13.24
CA ARG A 169 2.78 -10.51 14.33
C ARG A 169 2.62 -12.01 14.19
N ASP A 170 1.43 -12.47 13.85
CA ASP A 170 1.17 -13.90 13.67
C ASP A 170 1.96 -14.48 12.48
N LEU A 171 2.24 -13.67 11.46
CA LEU A 171 3.04 -14.06 10.30
C LEU A 171 4.54 -14.20 10.59
N ARG A 172 5.06 -13.61 11.69
CA ARG A 172 6.47 -13.76 12.10
C ARG A 172 6.80 -15.14 12.67
N THR A 173 5.80 -15.97 12.91
CA THR A 173 5.96 -17.32 13.43
C THR A 173 6.01 -18.39 12.33
N LEU A 174 5.90 -17.98 11.08
CA LEU A 174 6.02 -18.82 9.87
C LEU A 174 7.40 -18.71 9.24
#